data_405750283309cdbdf21716f00dc062a9
#
_entry.id   405750283309cdbdf21716f00dc062a9
#
_cell.length_a   1.000
_cell.length_b   1.000
_cell.length_c   1.000
_cell.angle_alpha   90.00
_cell.angle_beta   90.00
_cell.angle_gamma   90.00
#
_symmetry.space_group_name_H-M   'P 1'
#
loop_
_entity.id
_entity.type
_entity.pdbx_description
1 polymer ?
#
loop_
_entity_poly.entity_id
_entity_poly.type
_entity_poly.pdbx_seq_one_letter_code
_entity_poly.pdbx_strand_id
1 'polypeptide(L)'
;MRATRKAAGSFLAMAKNPQLACEVTLQPLDRYPLDAAILFSDILTIPDAMGQGLYFETGEGPRFKKVVSSMADIEALPIPDAEQDLGYVMDAVRTIRRELNGRVPLIGFSGSPWTLATYMV
;
A
#
# COMPACT_ATOMS: atom_id res chain seq x y z
N MET A 1 9.46 -9.76 7.02
CA MET A 1 8.61 -9.61 5.84
C MET A 1 8.16 -10.92 5.19
N ARG A 2 9.05 -11.83 4.68
CA ARG A 2 8.58 -13.08 4.03
C ARG A 2 7.72 -13.97 4.94
N ALA A 3 8.11 -14.14 6.19
CA ALA A 3 7.34 -14.92 7.18
C ALA A 3 6.00 -14.24 7.47
N THR A 4 5.99 -12.93 7.68
CA THR A 4 4.77 -12.13 7.92
C THR A 4 3.81 -12.22 6.75
N ARG A 5 4.30 -12.11 5.50
CA ARG A 5 3.50 -12.28 4.28
C ARG A 5 2.89 -13.68 4.19
N LYS A 6 3.67 -14.72 4.52
CA LYS A 6 3.18 -16.12 4.51
C LYS A 6 2.07 -16.32 5.54
N ALA A 7 2.22 -15.74 6.74
CA ALA A 7 1.21 -15.79 7.79
C ALA A 7 -0.05 -15.03 7.42
N ALA A 8 0.07 -13.88 6.73
CA ALA A 8 -1.04 -13.07 6.26
C ALA A 8 -1.83 -13.70 5.10
N GLY A 9 -1.27 -14.70 4.43
CA GLY A 9 -1.86 -15.40 3.30
C GLY A 9 -1.60 -14.71 1.94
N SER A 10 -1.55 -13.38 1.87
CA SER A 10 -1.25 -12.63 0.65
C SER A 10 -0.55 -11.31 0.95
N PHE A 11 0.03 -10.72 -0.11
CA PHE A 11 0.61 -9.36 -0.03
C PHE A 11 -0.46 -8.30 0.27
N LEU A 12 -1.61 -8.37 -0.41
CA LEU A 12 -2.71 -7.43 -0.18
C LEU A 12 -3.30 -7.55 1.24
N ALA A 13 -3.47 -8.76 1.75
CA ALA A 13 -3.94 -8.97 3.12
C ALA A 13 -2.98 -8.34 4.14
N MET A 14 -1.67 -8.43 3.89
CA MET A 14 -0.65 -7.80 4.71
C MET A 14 -0.66 -6.28 4.59
N ALA A 15 -0.78 -5.73 3.35
CA ALA A 15 -0.80 -4.29 3.11
C ALA A 15 -2.08 -3.61 3.63
N LYS A 16 -3.22 -4.31 3.59
CA LYS A 16 -4.50 -3.80 4.10
C LYS A 16 -4.72 -4.01 5.60
N ASN A 17 -3.75 -4.59 6.30
CA ASN A 17 -3.81 -4.78 7.74
C ASN A 17 -2.83 -3.82 8.46
N PRO A 18 -3.32 -2.82 9.22
CA PRO A 18 -2.47 -1.82 9.87
C PRO A 18 -1.43 -2.40 10.83
N GLN A 19 -1.75 -3.48 11.55
CA GLN A 19 -0.83 -4.12 12.48
C GLN A 19 0.30 -4.84 11.75
N LEU A 20 -0.01 -5.56 10.67
CA LEU A 20 0.99 -6.23 9.85
C LEU A 20 1.86 -5.24 9.08
N ALA A 21 1.27 -4.14 8.58
CA ALA A 21 2.02 -3.05 7.96
C ALA A 21 2.99 -2.40 8.95
N CYS A 22 2.57 -2.22 10.21
CA CYS A 22 3.41 -1.73 11.29
C CYS A 22 4.58 -2.70 11.58
N GLU A 23 4.29 -3.98 11.78
CA GLU A 23 5.31 -5.00 12.01
C GLU A 23 6.37 -4.98 10.90
N VAL A 24 5.95 -4.98 9.63
CA VAL A 24 6.87 -4.98 8.48
C VAL A 24 7.68 -3.69 8.40
N THR A 25 7.10 -2.55 8.74
CA THR A 25 7.80 -1.26 8.78
C THR A 25 8.89 -1.23 9.85
N LEU A 26 8.66 -1.84 11.01
CA LEU A 26 9.60 -1.85 12.13
C LEU A 26 10.72 -2.89 11.97
N GLN A 27 10.48 -4.01 11.30
CA GLN A 27 11.46 -5.10 11.13
C GLN A 27 12.86 -4.65 10.66
N PRO A 28 13.03 -3.71 9.71
CA PRO A 28 14.35 -3.20 9.34
C PRO A 28 15.05 -2.43 10.47
N LEU A 29 14.31 -1.64 11.24
CA LEU A 29 14.84 -0.86 12.35
C LEU A 29 15.33 -1.72 13.51
N ASP A 30 14.73 -2.91 13.68
CA ASP A 30 15.16 -3.87 14.71
C ASP A 30 16.43 -4.62 14.33
N ARG A 31 16.78 -4.60 13.05
CA ARG A 31 17.96 -5.32 12.49
C ARG A 31 19.11 -4.39 12.16
N TYR A 32 18.82 -3.15 11.83
CA TYR A 32 19.80 -2.19 11.33
C TYR A 32 19.64 -0.84 12.03
N PRO A 33 20.73 -0.12 12.30
CA PRO A 33 20.70 1.23 12.87
C PRO A 33 20.32 2.25 11.78
N LEU A 34 19.05 2.29 11.37
CA LEU A 34 18.55 3.19 10.35
C LEU A 34 18.08 4.52 10.97
N ASP A 35 18.26 5.60 10.22
CA ASP A 35 17.93 6.97 10.64
C ASP A 35 16.45 7.33 10.36
N ALA A 36 15.72 6.51 9.62
CA ALA A 36 14.31 6.72 9.32
C ALA A 36 13.59 5.38 9.04
N ALA A 37 12.28 5.37 9.24
CA ALA A 37 11.39 4.31 8.78
C ALA A 37 10.64 4.76 7.52
N ILE A 38 10.37 3.85 6.60
CA ILE A 38 9.48 4.09 5.46
C ILE A 38 8.19 3.30 5.69
N LEU A 39 7.05 3.98 5.54
CA LEU A 39 5.74 3.35 5.61
C LEU A 39 5.66 2.16 4.65
N PHE A 40 5.41 0.96 5.19
CA PHE A 40 5.06 -0.18 4.35
C PHE A 40 3.64 0.01 3.81
N SER A 41 3.53 0.13 2.50
CA SER A 41 2.27 0.28 1.76
C SER A 41 2.45 -0.22 0.33
N ASP A 42 1.40 -0.12 -0.49
CA ASP A 42 1.45 -0.36 -1.93
C ASP A 42 1.06 0.92 -2.67
N ILE A 43 1.80 1.27 -3.72
CA ILE A 43 1.47 2.43 -4.57
C ILE A 43 0.14 2.27 -5.29
N LEU A 44 -0.31 1.02 -5.51
CA LEU A 44 -1.53 0.70 -6.26
C LEU A 44 -2.79 0.68 -5.39
N THR A 45 -2.70 1.07 -4.11
CA THR A 45 -3.88 1.20 -3.22
C THR A 45 -4.91 2.19 -3.76
N ILE A 46 -4.46 3.29 -4.39
CA ILE A 46 -5.36 4.30 -4.97
C ILE A 46 -6.11 3.74 -6.19
N PRO A 47 -5.46 3.19 -7.22
CA PRO A 47 -6.16 2.53 -8.33
C PRO A 47 -7.09 1.39 -7.87
N ASP A 48 -6.72 0.64 -6.84
CA ASP A 48 -7.57 -0.39 -6.26
C ASP A 48 -8.84 0.21 -5.64
N ALA A 49 -8.71 1.31 -4.89
CA ALA A 49 -9.84 2.08 -4.34
C ALA A 49 -10.70 2.72 -5.45
N MET A 50 -10.11 3.05 -6.60
CA MET A 50 -10.85 3.48 -7.80
C MET A 50 -11.59 2.33 -8.50
N GLY A 51 -11.64 1.14 -7.92
CA GLY A 51 -12.44 0.02 -8.39
C GLY A 51 -11.82 -0.79 -9.53
N GLN A 52 -10.53 -0.64 -9.81
CA GLN A 52 -9.84 -1.41 -10.85
C GLN A 52 -9.60 -2.88 -10.45
N GLY A 53 -9.66 -3.20 -9.13
CA GLY A 53 -9.57 -4.56 -8.61
C GLY A 53 -8.16 -5.14 -8.74
N LEU A 54 -7.27 -4.65 -7.87
CA LEU A 54 -5.87 -5.10 -7.78
C LEU A 54 -5.78 -6.57 -7.37
N TYR A 55 -4.97 -7.34 -8.08
CA TYR A 55 -4.58 -8.69 -7.69
C TYR A 55 -3.11 -8.96 -8.01
N PHE A 56 -2.56 -10.01 -7.42
CA PHE A 56 -1.18 -10.41 -7.63
C PHE A 56 -1.14 -11.80 -8.27
N GLU A 57 -0.51 -11.89 -9.42
CA GLU A 57 -0.28 -13.16 -10.11
C GLU A 57 1.10 -13.73 -9.75
N THR A 58 1.15 -15.03 -9.50
CA THR A 58 2.41 -15.67 -9.10
C THR A 58 3.42 -15.61 -10.24
N GLY A 59 4.53 -14.91 -10.01
CA GLY A 59 5.62 -14.72 -10.98
C GLY A 59 5.46 -13.53 -11.93
N GLU A 60 4.29 -12.87 -11.96
CA GLU A 60 4.03 -11.76 -12.89
C GLU A 60 3.89 -10.39 -12.20
N GLY A 61 3.60 -10.37 -10.89
CA GLY A 61 3.46 -9.12 -10.13
C GLY A 61 2.03 -8.60 -10.02
N PRO A 62 1.85 -7.29 -9.78
CA PRO A 62 0.54 -6.68 -9.63
C PRO A 62 -0.17 -6.52 -10.98
N ARG A 63 -1.48 -6.78 -11.01
CA ARG A 63 -2.35 -6.58 -12.15
C ARG A 63 -3.71 -6.04 -11.72
N PHE A 64 -4.44 -5.42 -12.64
CA PHE A 64 -5.80 -4.98 -12.45
C PHE A 64 -6.78 -5.81 -13.27
N LYS A 65 -7.95 -6.10 -12.68
CA LYS A 65 -9.05 -6.79 -13.38
C LYS A 65 -9.71 -5.90 -14.43
N LYS A 66 -9.72 -4.57 -14.18
CA LYS A 66 -10.24 -3.57 -15.10
C LYS A 66 -9.09 -2.63 -15.45
N VAL A 67 -8.77 -2.53 -16.71
CA VAL A 67 -7.76 -1.59 -17.25
C VAL A 67 -8.45 -0.42 -17.93
N VAL A 68 -7.78 0.72 -17.96
CA VAL A 68 -8.24 1.92 -18.66
C VAL A 68 -7.73 1.85 -20.09
N SER A 69 -8.63 1.87 -21.07
CA SER A 69 -8.31 1.77 -22.50
C SER A 69 -8.92 2.87 -23.36
N SER A 70 -9.82 3.67 -22.79
CA SER A 70 -10.54 4.73 -23.48
C SER A 70 -10.81 5.94 -22.59
N MET A 71 -11.19 7.07 -23.21
CA MET A 71 -11.65 8.25 -22.47
C MET A 71 -12.89 7.95 -21.62
N ALA A 72 -13.80 7.13 -22.14
CA ALA A 72 -14.98 6.73 -21.39
C ALA A 72 -14.62 5.95 -20.10
N ASP A 73 -13.57 5.12 -20.14
CA ASP A 73 -13.10 4.40 -18.96
C ASP A 73 -12.55 5.39 -17.92
N ILE A 74 -11.83 6.43 -18.37
CA ILE A 74 -11.30 7.48 -17.48
C ILE A 74 -12.46 8.23 -16.81
N GLU A 75 -13.46 8.65 -17.57
CA GLU A 75 -14.62 9.38 -17.06
C GLU A 75 -15.47 8.55 -16.10
N ALA A 76 -15.44 7.22 -16.26
CA ALA A 76 -16.15 6.28 -15.39
C ALA A 76 -15.40 5.94 -14.09
N LEU A 77 -14.12 6.33 -13.94
CA LEU A 77 -13.37 6.06 -12.71
C LEU A 77 -13.96 6.84 -11.54
N PRO A 78 -14.32 6.18 -10.44
CA PRO A 78 -14.77 6.89 -9.24
C PRO A 78 -13.60 7.61 -8.57
N ILE A 79 -13.90 8.71 -7.90
CA ILE A 79 -12.98 9.37 -6.97
C ILE A 79 -13.20 8.72 -5.61
N PRO A 80 -12.23 7.95 -5.07
CA PRO A 80 -12.41 7.26 -3.81
C PRO A 80 -12.46 8.26 -2.63
N ASP A 81 -13.23 7.94 -1.61
CA ASP A 81 -13.16 8.62 -0.34
C ASP A 81 -11.93 8.14 0.43
N ALA A 82 -10.98 9.05 0.68
CA ALA A 82 -9.70 8.68 1.27
C ALA A 82 -9.83 8.09 2.68
N GLU A 83 -10.80 8.56 3.49
CA GLU A 83 -10.98 8.07 4.85
C GLU A 83 -11.70 6.72 4.89
N GLN A 84 -12.69 6.52 4.01
CA GLN A 84 -13.46 5.29 3.95
C GLN A 84 -12.70 4.18 3.19
N ASP A 85 -12.20 4.50 2.00
CA ASP A 85 -11.63 3.50 1.09
C ASP A 85 -10.17 3.18 1.40
N LEU A 86 -9.42 4.13 1.98
CA LEU A 86 -7.99 4.02 2.30
C LEU A 86 -7.70 4.17 3.81
N GLY A 87 -8.71 4.12 4.66
CA GLY A 87 -8.58 4.29 6.10
C GLY A 87 -7.53 3.36 6.75
N TYR A 88 -7.37 2.15 6.22
CA TYR A 88 -6.33 1.22 6.67
C TYR A 88 -4.90 1.75 6.51
N VAL A 89 -4.64 2.60 5.50
CA VAL A 89 -3.33 3.26 5.32
C VAL A 89 -3.11 4.28 6.43
N MET A 90 -4.14 5.09 6.74
CA MET A 90 -4.07 6.08 7.82
C MET A 90 -3.93 5.44 9.19
N ASP A 91 -4.62 4.32 9.41
CA ASP A 91 -4.49 3.53 10.64
C ASP A 91 -3.11 2.90 10.78
N ALA A 92 -2.50 2.45 9.68
CA ALA A 92 -1.12 2.00 9.66
C ALA A 92 -0.17 3.13 10.08
N VAL A 93 -0.32 4.34 9.51
CA VAL A 93 0.50 5.50 9.89
C VAL A 93 0.35 5.83 11.38
N ARG A 94 -0.87 5.88 11.91
CA ARG A 94 -1.11 6.13 13.34
C ARG A 94 -0.45 5.07 14.22
N THR A 95 -0.61 3.79 13.86
CA THR A 95 -0.03 2.67 14.60
C THR A 95 1.49 2.71 14.58
N ILE A 96 2.11 2.88 13.41
CA ILE A 96 3.56 2.96 13.25
C ILE A 96 4.14 4.15 14.03
N ARG A 97 3.53 5.34 13.95
CA ARG A 97 3.99 6.51 14.69
C ARG A 97 3.97 6.29 16.20
N ARG A 98 2.93 5.64 16.70
CA ARG A 98 2.82 5.28 18.12
C ARG A 98 3.92 4.30 18.53
N GLU A 99 4.14 3.24 17.76
CA GLU A 99 5.14 2.22 18.05
C GLU A 99 6.59 2.74 17.89
N LEU A 100 6.83 3.64 16.94
CA LEU A 100 8.12 4.33 16.81
C LEU A 100 8.45 5.20 18.04
N ASN A 101 7.42 5.79 18.64
CA ASN A 101 7.56 6.64 19.85
C ASN A 101 8.73 7.65 19.77
N GLY A 102 8.92 8.28 18.61
CA GLY A 102 9.99 9.26 18.37
C GLY A 102 11.39 8.67 18.12
N ARG A 103 11.54 7.34 18.04
CA ARG A 103 12.83 6.67 17.78
C ARG A 103 13.50 7.16 16.49
N VAL A 104 12.74 7.25 15.41
CA VAL A 104 13.17 7.78 14.11
C VAL A 104 11.97 8.42 13.40
N PRO A 105 12.18 9.33 12.42
CA PRO A 105 11.10 9.85 11.59
C PRO A 105 10.48 8.75 10.72
N LEU A 106 9.16 8.90 10.45
CA LEU A 106 8.43 8.08 9.49
C LEU A 106 8.31 8.84 8.16
N ILE A 107 8.82 8.25 7.10
CA ILE A 107 8.71 8.75 5.73
C ILE A 107 7.44 8.14 5.11
N GLY A 108 6.59 8.98 4.52
CA GLY A 108 5.42 8.55 3.76
C GLY A 108 5.79 7.78 2.47
N PHE A 109 4.81 7.11 1.90
CA PHE A 109 4.99 6.33 0.68
C PHE A 109 3.80 6.51 -0.25
N SER A 110 4.06 6.89 -1.50
CA SER A 110 3.02 7.05 -2.54
C SER A 110 3.61 6.91 -3.94
N GLY A 111 2.81 6.47 -4.89
CA GLY A 111 3.15 6.50 -6.31
C GLY A 111 2.91 7.88 -6.93
N SER A 112 3.74 8.27 -7.89
CA SER A 112 3.44 9.45 -8.70
C SER A 112 2.25 9.19 -9.63
N PRO A 113 1.49 10.22 -10.05
CA PRO A 113 0.37 10.05 -10.97
C PRO A 113 0.76 9.32 -12.27
N TRP A 114 1.92 9.64 -12.84
CA TRP A 114 2.43 8.97 -14.04
C TRP A 114 2.71 7.48 -13.79
N THR A 115 3.38 7.15 -12.69
CA THR A 115 3.63 5.76 -12.32
C THR A 115 2.34 4.98 -12.15
N LEU A 116 1.33 5.54 -11.46
CA LEU A 116 0.05 4.89 -11.30
C LEU A 116 -0.66 4.69 -12.64
N ALA A 117 -0.67 5.70 -13.51
CA ALA A 117 -1.29 5.62 -14.83
C ALA A 117 -0.69 4.48 -15.68
N THR A 118 0.63 4.25 -15.62
CA THR A 118 1.27 3.15 -16.37
C THR A 118 0.86 1.75 -15.90
N TYR A 119 0.35 1.62 -14.69
CA TYR A 119 -0.23 0.37 -14.20
C TYR A 119 -1.72 0.23 -14.52
N MET A 120 -2.41 1.36 -14.72
CA MET A 120 -3.87 1.40 -14.90
C MET A 120 -4.31 1.11 -16.35
N VAL A 121 -3.41 1.28 -17.32
CA VAL A 121 -3.65 1.08 -18.76
C VAL A 121 -3.23 -0.29 -19.25
#